data_22ee1f58f1081b3cc485c2dacaad25e0
#
_entry.id   22ee1f58f1081b3cc485c2dacaad25e0
#
_cell.length_a   1.000
_cell.length_b   1.000
_cell.length_c   1.000
_cell.angle_alpha   90.00
_cell.angle_beta   90.00
_cell.angle_gamma   90.00
#
_symmetry.space_group_name_H-M   'P 1'
#
loop_
_entity.id
_entity.type
_entity.pdbx_description
1 polymer ?
#
loop_
_entity_poly.entity_id
_entity_poly.type
_entity_poly.pdbx_seq_one_letter_code
_entity_poly.pdbx_strand_id
1 'polypeptide(L)'
;FIIIVAFSSSLYQLVKQKKISEIKTDFINNMTHEFKTPIATINLALDSIKNPKIINDQEKVLRYIKMIREENKRMHGQVENVLRISRLEKNQVEINTEASDMHDVIDDAISHVSLLAIDKQGSISTHFQAIQSETLVNQFHMTNVLVNILENALKYSEEKPKIDVYTESTNKNLLIKIEDQGIGMAKNVQKQIFDKFYREQKGNIHNTKGHGLGLAYVKEIVDTHHGTVFVDSEKGKGSTFTIKLPLI
;
A
#
# COMPACT_ATOMS: atom_id res chain seq x y z
N PHE A 1 -28.97 9.94 -33.21
CA PHE A 1 -27.98 10.47 -32.26
C PHE A 1 -28.05 9.73 -30.91
N ILE A 2 -29.25 9.67 -30.27
CA ILE A 2 -29.45 9.02 -28.95
C ILE A 2 -29.00 7.54 -28.96
N ILE A 3 -29.35 6.78 -30.01
CA ILE A 3 -28.98 5.36 -30.14
C ILE A 3 -27.44 5.20 -30.21
N ILE A 4 -26.76 6.05 -30.94
CA ILE A 4 -25.28 6.01 -31.07
C ILE A 4 -24.63 6.30 -29.70
N VAL A 5 -25.13 7.30 -28.98
CA VAL A 5 -24.62 7.64 -27.64
C VAL A 5 -24.87 6.49 -26.65
N ALA A 6 -26.08 5.90 -26.67
CA ALA A 6 -26.42 4.76 -25.81
C ALA A 6 -25.55 3.52 -26.15
N PHE A 7 -25.34 3.22 -27.41
CA PHE A 7 -24.47 2.12 -27.85
C PHE A 7 -23.02 2.35 -27.47
N SER A 8 -22.48 3.55 -27.68
CA SER A 8 -21.10 3.90 -27.28
C SER A 8 -20.91 3.81 -25.76
N SER A 9 -21.90 4.26 -24.98
CA SER A 9 -21.89 4.16 -23.52
C SER A 9 -21.91 2.69 -23.07
N SER A 10 -22.77 1.87 -23.69
CA SER A 10 -22.86 0.43 -23.39
C SER A 10 -21.57 -0.30 -23.74
N LEU A 11 -20.98 -0.01 -24.90
CA LEU A 11 -19.71 -0.58 -25.32
C LEU A 11 -18.58 -0.19 -24.37
N TYR A 12 -18.52 1.08 -23.98
CA TYR A 12 -17.55 1.56 -22.98
C TYR A 12 -17.68 0.82 -21.64
N GLN A 13 -18.93 0.63 -21.16
CA GLN A 13 -19.19 -0.12 -19.93
C GLN A 13 -18.75 -1.58 -20.03
N LEU A 14 -19.03 -2.24 -21.16
CA LEU A 14 -18.61 -3.63 -21.40
C LEU A 14 -17.08 -3.77 -21.40
N VAL A 15 -16.37 -2.87 -22.09
CA VAL A 15 -14.90 -2.87 -22.10
C VAL A 15 -14.34 -2.64 -20.71
N LYS A 16 -14.92 -1.70 -19.96
CA LYS A 16 -14.54 -1.42 -18.57
C LYS A 16 -14.78 -2.62 -17.66
N GLN A 17 -15.94 -3.27 -17.75
CA GLN A 17 -16.24 -4.48 -16.99
C GLN A 17 -15.30 -5.64 -17.33
N LYS A 18 -15.00 -5.85 -18.61
CA LYS A 18 -14.04 -6.87 -19.05
C LYS A 18 -12.66 -6.61 -18.42
N LYS A 19 -12.17 -5.37 -18.50
CA LYS A 19 -10.87 -4.99 -17.88
C LYS A 19 -10.85 -5.24 -16.37
N ILE A 20 -11.93 -4.89 -15.66
CA ILE A 20 -12.04 -5.15 -14.21
C ILE A 20 -12.03 -6.65 -13.93
N SER A 21 -12.73 -7.46 -14.73
CA SER A 21 -12.78 -8.91 -14.59
C SER A 21 -11.39 -9.54 -14.82
N GLU A 22 -10.66 -9.11 -15.84
CA GLU A 22 -9.29 -9.56 -16.13
C GLU A 22 -8.36 -9.23 -14.95
N ILE A 23 -8.36 -7.98 -14.47
CA ILE A 23 -7.56 -7.53 -13.33
C ILE A 23 -7.90 -8.34 -12.07
N LYS A 24 -9.19 -8.64 -11.83
CA LYS A 24 -9.64 -9.47 -10.69
C LYS A 24 -9.14 -10.91 -10.80
N THR A 25 -9.15 -11.46 -12.00
CA THR A 25 -8.62 -12.82 -12.26
C THR A 25 -7.11 -12.87 -12.02
N ASP A 26 -6.37 -11.89 -12.53
CA ASP A 26 -4.93 -11.77 -12.31
C ASP A 26 -4.60 -11.60 -10.82
N PHE A 27 -5.41 -10.84 -10.09
CA PHE A 27 -5.28 -10.71 -8.64
C PHE A 27 -5.46 -12.05 -7.92
N ILE A 28 -6.51 -12.82 -8.25
CA ILE A 28 -6.76 -14.14 -7.64
C ILE A 28 -5.60 -15.10 -7.94
N ASN A 29 -5.11 -15.12 -9.18
CA ASN A 29 -3.98 -15.94 -9.57
C ASN A 29 -2.72 -15.55 -8.80
N ASN A 30 -2.41 -14.27 -8.72
CA ASN A 30 -1.26 -13.75 -7.98
C ASN A 30 -1.37 -14.07 -6.48
N MET A 31 -2.57 -13.91 -5.88
CA MET A 31 -2.80 -14.28 -4.48
C MET A 31 -2.57 -15.76 -4.23
N THR A 32 -3.07 -16.61 -5.14
CA THR A 32 -2.86 -18.05 -5.07
C THR A 32 -1.36 -18.39 -5.06
N HIS A 33 -0.59 -17.76 -5.92
CA HIS A 33 0.87 -17.93 -5.96
C HIS A 33 1.57 -17.38 -4.70
N GLU A 34 1.16 -16.20 -4.21
CA GLU A 34 1.71 -15.58 -3.00
C GLU A 34 1.41 -16.41 -1.73
N PHE A 35 0.29 -17.13 -1.67
CA PHE A 35 0.00 -18.08 -0.58
C PHE A 35 0.72 -19.41 -0.73
N LYS A 36 0.92 -19.90 -1.95
CA LYS A 36 1.56 -21.19 -2.21
C LYS A 36 3.01 -21.21 -1.72
N THR A 37 3.74 -20.12 -1.89
CA THR A 37 5.15 -20.01 -1.49
C THR A 37 5.35 -20.14 0.03
N PRO A 38 4.70 -19.37 0.91
CA PRO A 38 4.86 -19.52 2.36
C PRO A 38 4.37 -20.88 2.85
N ILE A 39 3.29 -21.42 2.28
CA ILE A 39 2.81 -22.78 2.61
C ILE A 39 3.89 -23.83 2.29
N ALA A 40 4.53 -23.73 1.13
CA ALA A 40 5.60 -24.65 0.75
C ALA A 40 6.82 -24.51 1.69
N THR A 41 7.18 -23.28 2.08
CA THR A 41 8.27 -23.02 3.03
C THR A 41 7.97 -23.61 4.43
N ILE A 42 6.73 -23.44 4.90
CA ILE A 42 6.28 -24.00 6.19
C ILE A 42 6.36 -25.54 6.14
N ASN A 43 5.85 -26.17 5.07
CA ASN A 43 5.90 -27.62 4.92
C ASN A 43 7.35 -28.14 4.86
N LEU A 44 8.22 -27.48 4.12
CA LEU A 44 9.64 -27.82 4.04
C LEU A 44 10.31 -27.72 5.43
N ALA A 45 10.01 -26.67 6.20
CA ALA A 45 10.55 -26.50 7.55
C ALA A 45 10.04 -27.60 8.50
N LEU A 46 8.75 -27.96 8.43
CA LEU A 46 8.15 -29.04 9.22
C LEU A 46 8.77 -30.41 8.86
N ASP A 47 8.97 -30.71 7.57
CA ASP A 47 9.60 -31.95 7.14
C ASP A 47 11.08 -32.00 7.53
N SER A 48 11.76 -30.86 7.52
CA SER A 48 13.14 -30.76 8.00
C SER A 48 13.25 -31.05 9.49
N ILE A 49 12.34 -30.56 10.32
CA ILE A 49 12.33 -30.82 11.77
C ILE A 49 12.16 -32.31 12.08
N LYS A 50 11.40 -33.05 11.27
CA LYS A 50 11.20 -34.52 11.43
C LYS A 50 12.48 -35.34 11.18
N ASN A 51 13.48 -34.75 10.54
CA ASN A 51 14.74 -35.47 10.27
C ASN A 51 15.48 -35.79 11.58
N PRO A 52 15.87 -37.07 11.82
CA PRO A 52 16.58 -37.48 13.06
C PRO A 52 17.87 -36.68 13.35
N LYS A 53 18.52 -36.17 12.30
CA LYS A 53 19.74 -35.35 12.44
C LYS A 53 19.45 -33.90 12.85
N ILE A 54 18.21 -33.45 12.75
CA ILE A 54 17.80 -32.08 13.05
C ILE A 54 17.01 -32.03 14.34
N ILE A 55 16.13 -33.01 14.61
CA ILE A 55 15.24 -33.01 15.77
C ILE A 55 16.01 -33.01 17.10
N ASN A 56 17.21 -33.58 17.11
CA ASN A 56 18.10 -33.59 18.27
C ASN A 56 19.01 -32.37 18.37
N ASP A 57 18.96 -31.45 17.41
CA ASP A 57 19.74 -30.20 17.36
C ASP A 57 18.80 -29.03 17.67
N GLN A 58 18.79 -28.62 18.94
CA GLN A 58 17.89 -27.59 19.44
C GLN A 58 18.02 -26.26 18.66
N GLU A 59 19.22 -25.87 18.27
CA GLU A 59 19.46 -24.62 17.55
C GLU A 59 18.82 -24.67 16.15
N LYS A 60 19.00 -25.78 15.43
CA LYS A 60 18.36 -25.96 14.13
C LYS A 60 16.83 -26.02 14.23
N VAL A 61 16.30 -26.72 15.22
CA VAL A 61 14.85 -26.77 15.47
C VAL A 61 14.30 -25.38 15.72
N LEU A 62 14.93 -24.58 16.59
CA LEU A 62 14.51 -23.20 16.84
C LEU A 62 14.56 -22.31 15.61
N ARG A 63 15.56 -22.48 14.75
CA ARG A 63 15.66 -21.77 13.46
C ARG A 63 14.47 -22.09 12.53
N TYR A 64 14.09 -23.35 12.40
CA TYR A 64 12.93 -23.74 11.58
C TYR A 64 11.61 -23.26 12.18
N ILE A 65 11.46 -23.33 13.51
CA ILE A 65 10.27 -22.77 14.20
C ILE A 65 10.15 -21.26 13.95
N LYS A 66 11.28 -20.52 14.01
CA LYS A 66 11.29 -19.09 13.68
C LYS A 66 10.83 -18.85 12.24
N MET A 67 11.35 -19.62 11.29
CA MET A 67 10.95 -19.54 9.86
C MET A 67 9.44 -19.78 9.69
N ILE A 68 8.88 -20.81 10.34
CA ILE A 68 7.44 -21.11 10.30
C ILE A 68 6.63 -19.93 10.86
N ARG A 69 7.08 -19.35 11.99
CA ARG A 69 6.41 -18.22 12.62
C ARG A 69 6.41 -16.95 11.73
N GLU A 70 7.51 -16.68 11.08
CA GLU A 70 7.66 -15.55 10.17
C GLU A 70 6.75 -15.69 8.95
N GLU A 71 6.70 -16.87 8.32
CA GLU A 71 5.82 -17.12 7.19
C GLU A 71 4.32 -17.11 7.60
N ASN A 72 3.98 -17.62 8.77
CA ASN A 72 2.60 -17.54 9.28
C ASN A 72 2.17 -16.09 9.54
N LYS A 73 3.04 -15.28 10.17
CA LYS A 73 2.78 -13.83 10.37
C LYS A 73 2.59 -13.11 9.04
N ARG A 74 3.40 -13.44 8.05
CA ARG A 74 3.29 -12.89 6.69
C ARG A 74 1.96 -13.25 6.03
N MET A 75 1.55 -14.52 6.10
CA MET A 75 0.26 -14.98 5.57
C MET A 75 -0.92 -14.28 6.26
N HIS A 76 -0.87 -14.14 7.59
CA HIS A 76 -1.91 -13.42 8.33
C HIS A 76 -2.05 -11.98 7.83
N GLY A 77 -0.96 -11.25 7.67
CA GLY A 77 -0.98 -9.89 7.10
C GLY A 77 -1.57 -9.82 5.69
N GLN A 78 -1.32 -10.84 4.85
CA GLN A 78 -1.92 -10.94 3.51
C GLN A 78 -3.43 -11.14 3.57
N VAL A 79 -3.91 -12.04 4.44
CA VAL A 79 -5.35 -12.29 4.64
C VAL A 79 -6.05 -11.03 5.16
N GLU A 80 -5.48 -10.36 6.16
CA GLU A 80 -6.04 -9.12 6.70
C GLU A 80 -6.16 -8.02 5.63
N ASN A 81 -5.15 -7.89 4.76
CA ASN A 81 -5.20 -6.94 3.65
C ASN A 81 -6.36 -7.24 2.67
N VAL A 82 -6.59 -8.51 2.34
CA VAL A 82 -7.71 -8.92 1.46
C VAL A 82 -9.06 -8.67 2.13
N LEU A 83 -9.20 -9.04 3.41
CA LEU A 83 -10.43 -8.84 4.18
C LEU A 83 -10.76 -7.35 4.35
N ARG A 84 -9.74 -6.50 4.61
CA ARG A 84 -9.90 -5.05 4.73
C ARG A 84 -10.51 -4.43 3.48
N ILE A 85 -10.07 -4.86 2.31
CA ILE A 85 -10.60 -4.37 1.03
C ILE A 85 -12.01 -4.88 0.78
N SER A 86 -12.30 -6.15 1.09
CA SER A 86 -13.65 -6.69 0.97
C SER A 86 -14.66 -5.94 1.85
N ARG A 87 -14.25 -5.50 3.05
CA ARG A 87 -15.10 -4.69 3.94
C ARG A 87 -15.35 -3.29 3.38
N LEU A 88 -14.31 -2.67 2.79
CA LEU A 88 -14.44 -1.36 2.13
C LEU A 88 -15.40 -1.43 0.93
N GLU A 89 -15.36 -2.50 0.13
CA GLU A 89 -16.27 -2.68 -1.02
C GLU A 89 -17.76 -2.71 -0.63
N LYS A 90 -18.06 -3.13 0.59
CA LYS A 90 -19.44 -3.24 1.07
C LYS A 90 -19.98 -1.97 1.74
N ASN A 91 -19.23 -0.85 1.72
CA ASN A 91 -19.55 0.37 2.49
C ASN A 91 -19.90 0.07 3.96
N GLN A 92 -19.33 -1.00 4.55
CA GLN A 92 -19.65 -1.49 5.89
C GLN A 92 -18.71 -0.96 6.96
N VAL A 93 -17.80 -0.05 6.61
CA VAL A 93 -16.90 0.55 7.59
C VAL A 93 -17.54 1.85 8.06
N GLU A 94 -18.23 1.81 9.19
CA GLU A 94 -18.50 3.02 9.96
C GLU A 94 -17.16 3.55 10.45
N ILE A 95 -16.65 4.58 9.81
CA ILE A 95 -15.41 5.23 10.20
C ILE A 95 -15.74 6.30 11.21
N ASN A 96 -15.57 5.97 12.50
CA ASN A 96 -15.63 6.97 13.55
C ASN A 96 -14.43 7.92 13.37
N THR A 97 -14.71 9.19 13.17
CA THR A 97 -13.70 10.25 13.05
C THR A 97 -13.62 11.06 14.34
N GLU A 98 -12.42 11.47 14.69
CA GLU A 98 -12.11 12.34 15.81
C GLU A 98 -11.15 13.44 15.38
N ALA A 99 -11.12 14.55 16.12
CA ALA A 99 -10.15 15.61 15.91
C ALA A 99 -8.75 15.06 16.21
N SER A 100 -7.87 15.06 15.23
CA SER A 100 -6.52 14.52 15.35
C SER A 100 -5.50 15.47 14.74
N ASP A 101 -4.38 15.64 15.43
CA ASP A 101 -3.22 16.34 14.86
C ASP A 101 -2.53 15.42 13.85
N MET A 102 -2.47 15.85 12.61
CA MET A 102 -1.85 15.07 11.55
C MET A 102 -0.33 14.98 11.66
N HIS A 103 0.34 15.88 12.39
CA HIS A 103 1.77 15.73 12.66
C HIS A 103 2.04 14.48 13.52
N ASP A 104 1.23 14.27 14.56
CA ASP A 104 1.33 13.07 15.41
C ASP A 104 1.04 11.79 14.59
N VAL A 105 0.03 11.82 13.71
CA VAL A 105 -0.32 10.69 12.83
C VAL A 105 0.81 10.38 11.83
N ILE A 106 1.50 11.40 11.32
CA ILE A 106 2.66 11.24 10.43
C ILE A 106 3.83 10.62 11.20
N ASP A 107 4.14 11.10 12.40
CA ASP A 107 5.24 10.57 13.21
C ASP A 107 4.98 9.10 13.61
N ASP A 108 3.72 8.76 13.94
CA ASP A 108 3.32 7.37 14.19
C ASP A 108 3.53 6.51 12.93
N ALA A 109 3.11 6.97 11.75
CA ALA A 109 3.32 6.24 10.50
C ALA A 109 4.80 6.04 10.17
N ILE A 110 5.64 7.06 10.38
CA ILE A 110 7.09 6.98 10.18
C ILE A 110 7.70 5.95 11.14
N SER A 111 7.25 5.91 12.39
CA SER A 111 7.72 4.93 13.36
C SER A 111 7.49 3.48 12.90
N HIS A 112 6.34 3.20 12.26
CA HIS A 112 6.01 1.89 11.72
C HIS A 112 6.93 1.43 10.59
N VAL A 113 7.48 2.34 9.80
CA VAL A 113 8.35 2.02 8.66
C VAL A 113 9.84 2.22 8.96
N SER A 114 10.18 2.71 10.16
CA SER A 114 11.55 3.08 10.54
C SER A 114 12.55 1.95 10.38
N LEU A 115 12.21 0.74 10.83
CA LEU A 115 13.08 -0.44 10.69
C LEU A 115 13.32 -0.78 9.22
N LEU A 116 12.29 -0.68 8.38
CA LEU A 116 12.42 -0.93 6.94
C LEU A 116 13.31 0.11 6.26
N ALA A 117 13.23 1.37 6.69
CA ALA A 117 14.12 2.44 6.21
C ALA A 117 15.57 2.17 6.61
N ILE A 118 15.82 1.79 7.87
CA ILE A 118 17.15 1.45 8.38
C ILE A 118 17.75 0.26 7.62
N ASP A 119 16.99 -0.81 7.42
CA ASP A 119 17.42 -2.01 6.68
C ASP A 119 17.88 -1.68 5.26
N LYS A 120 17.27 -0.68 4.64
CA LYS A 120 17.64 -0.16 3.31
C LYS A 120 18.68 0.96 3.35
N GLN A 121 19.23 1.29 4.51
CA GLN A 121 20.13 2.44 4.70
C GLN A 121 19.52 3.76 4.19
N GLY A 122 18.20 3.89 4.23
CA GLY A 122 17.44 5.05 3.82
C GLY A 122 17.23 6.06 4.95
N SER A 123 16.66 7.22 4.59
CA SER A 123 16.29 8.28 5.51
C SER A 123 14.88 8.80 5.22
N ILE A 124 14.16 9.18 6.27
CA ILE A 124 12.88 9.87 6.19
C ILE A 124 13.04 11.17 6.97
N SER A 125 12.79 12.30 6.31
CA SER A 125 12.86 13.62 6.91
C SER A 125 11.48 14.28 6.92
N THR A 126 11.14 14.99 8.00
CA THR A 126 9.87 15.72 8.14
C THR A 126 10.10 17.23 8.07
N HIS A 127 9.21 17.92 7.38
CA HIS A 127 9.20 19.37 7.19
C HIS A 127 7.79 19.90 7.51
N PHE A 128 7.48 20.02 8.79
CA PHE A 128 6.17 20.47 9.26
C PHE A 128 6.03 21.98 9.16
N GLN A 129 5.42 22.45 8.08
CA GLN A 129 5.20 23.88 7.81
C GLN A 129 3.72 24.29 7.97
N ALA A 130 2.82 23.32 8.19
CA ALA A 130 1.43 23.61 8.43
C ALA A 130 1.24 24.29 9.79
N ILE A 131 0.61 25.48 9.80
CA ILE A 131 0.25 26.21 11.01
C ILE A 131 -0.96 25.57 11.70
N GLN A 132 -1.87 24.99 10.90
CA GLN A 132 -3.02 24.21 11.35
C GLN A 132 -2.90 22.80 10.80
N SER A 133 -2.95 21.82 11.67
CA SER A 133 -2.76 20.38 11.35
C SER A 133 -3.91 19.50 11.85
N GLU A 134 -4.90 20.06 12.56
CA GLU A 134 -6.04 19.32 13.08
C GLU A 134 -7.09 19.06 12.00
N THR A 135 -7.47 17.78 11.86
CA THR A 135 -8.48 17.29 10.91
C THR A 135 -9.40 16.27 11.58
N LEU A 136 -10.63 16.13 11.06
CA LEU A 136 -11.54 15.07 11.49
C LEU A 136 -11.22 13.78 10.76
N VAL A 137 -10.50 12.86 11.42
CA VAL A 137 -10.06 11.60 10.81
C VAL A 137 -10.18 10.42 11.76
N ASN A 138 -10.23 9.22 11.21
CA ASN A 138 -9.95 8.02 11.96
C ASN A 138 -8.42 7.80 11.96
N GLN A 139 -7.80 8.01 13.12
CA GLN A 139 -6.35 7.96 13.28
C GLN A 139 -5.75 6.63 12.77
N PHE A 140 -6.34 5.49 13.15
CA PHE A 140 -5.86 4.18 12.71
C PHE A 140 -5.86 4.02 11.19
N HIS A 141 -6.93 4.44 10.51
CA HIS A 141 -7.01 4.35 9.06
C HIS A 141 -6.07 5.33 8.38
N MET A 142 -5.91 6.53 8.92
CA MET A 142 -5.04 7.54 8.35
C MET A 142 -3.55 7.20 8.53
N THR A 143 -3.13 6.67 9.70
CA THR A 143 -1.80 6.10 9.89
C THR A 143 -1.51 5.03 8.83
N ASN A 144 -2.46 4.10 8.59
CA ASN A 144 -2.29 3.07 7.56
C ASN A 144 -2.21 3.65 6.12
N VAL A 145 -2.90 4.75 5.83
CA VAL A 145 -2.77 5.47 4.54
C VAL A 145 -1.34 5.95 4.35
N LEU A 146 -0.78 6.62 5.35
CA LEU A 146 0.59 7.14 5.32
C LEU A 146 1.62 6.00 5.24
N VAL A 147 1.46 4.96 6.04
CA VAL A 147 2.32 3.75 5.99
C VAL A 147 2.32 3.14 4.58
N ASN A 148 1.16 2.99 3.92
CA ASN A 148 1.11 2.45 2.56
C ASN A 148 1.90 3.29 1.54
N ILE A 149 1.86 4.62 1.65
CA ILE A 149 2.62 5.51 0.77
C ILE A 149 4.11 5.44 1.09
N LEU A 150 4.49 5.50 2.37
CA LEU A 150 5.88 5.41 2.83
C LEU A 150 6.52 4.06 2.48
N GLU A 151 5.81 2.95 2.66
CA GLU A 151 6.27 1.63 2.24
C GLU A 151 6.49 1.55 0.72
N ASN A 152 5.60 2.17 -0.08
CA ASN A 152 5.78 2.25 -1.52
C ASN A 152 7.02 3.10 -1.87
N ALA A 153 7.21 4.24 -1.25
CA ALA A 153 8.39 5.08 -1.43
C ALA A 153 9.69 4.30 -1.12
N LEU A 154 9.74 3.60 0.01
CA LEU A 154 10.86 2.73 0.37
C LEU A 154 11.05 1.58 -0.61
N LYS A 155 9.98 0.95 -1.07
CA LYS A 155 10.00 -0.23 -1.93
C LYS A 155 10.49 0.08 -3.34
N TYR A 156 10.07 1.21 -3.90
CA TYR A 156 10.36 1.58 -5.28
C TYR A 156 11.57 2.51 -5.43
N SER A 157 12.26 2.80 -4.35
CA SER A 157 13.59 3.39 -4.37
C SER A 157 14.66 2.31 -4.52
N GLU A 158 15.65 2.54 -5.40
CA GLU A 158 16.68 1.55 -5.73
C GLU A 158 17.71 1.42 -4.62
N GLU A 159 18.47 2.48 -4.31
CA GLU A 159 19.49 2.49 -3.26
C GLU A 159 19.26 3.63 -2.28
N LYS A 160 19.49 3.38 -0.99
CA LYS A 160 19.45 4.37 0.09
C LYS A 160 18.26 5.33 -0.05
N PRO A 161 17.02 4.86 0.12
CA PRO A 161 15.82 5.66 -0.07
C PRO A 161 15.92 6.98 0.69
N LYS A 162 15.64 8.10 0.00
CA LYS A 162 15.44 9.40 0.63
C LYS A 162 13.99 9.80 0.45
N ILE A 163 13.32 10.00 1.55
CA ILE A 163 11.90 10.36 1.58
C ILE A 163 11.76 11.63 2.39
N ASP A 164 11.09 12.61 1.83
CA ASP A 164 10.77 13.87 2.50
C ASP A 164 9.26 14.01 2.66
N VAL A 165 8.81 14.32 3.89
CA VAL A 165 7.40 14.50 4.23
C VAL A 165 7.17 15.97 4.58
N TYR A 166 6.36 16.64 3.79
CA TYR A 166 6.03 18.06 3.99
C TYR A 166 4.58 18.21 4.42
N THR A 167 4.31 19.16 5.29
CA THR A 167 2.94 19.62 5.59
C THR A 167 2.81 21.10 5.31
N GLU A 168 1.74 21.49 4.66
CA GLU A 168 1.36 22.87 4.41
C GLU A 168 -0.13 23.05 4.75
N SER A 169 -0.53 24.20 5.30
CA SER A 169 -1.94 24.51 5.53
C SER A 169 -2.38 25.72 4.72
N THR A 170 -3.59 25.63 4.20
CA THR A 170 -4.35 26.74 3.64
C THR A 170 -5.47 27.09 4.62
N ASN A 171 -6.27 28.13 4.35
CA ASN A 171 -7.40 28.50 5.22
C ASN A 171 -8.48 27.38 5.38
N LYS A 172 -8.46 26.34 4.54
CA LYS A 172 -9.50 25.29 4.53
C LYS A 172 -8.96 23.88 4.52
N ASN A 173 -7.71 23.69 4.16
CA ASN A 173 -7.18 22.36 3.90
C ASN A 173 -5.75 22.22 4.40
N LEU A 174 -5.47 21.05 4.94
CA LEU A 174 -4.12 20.54 5.16
C LEU A 174 -3.66 19.79 3.91
N LEU A 175 -2.42 20.01 3.51
CA LEU A 175 -1.73 19.31 2.44
C LEU A 175 -0.57 18.54 3.07
N ILE A 176 -0.53 17.22 2.83
CA ILE A 176 0.56 16.33 3.24
C ILE A 176 1.21 15.82 1.96
N LYS A 177 2.48 16.12 1.74
CA LYS A 177 3.25 15.69 0.56
C LYS A 177 4.31 14.69 1.01
N ILE A 178 4.39 13.56 0.34
CA ILE A 178 5.42 12.54 0.55
C ILE A 178 6.18 12.40 -0.77
N GLU A 179 7.44 12.81 -0.76
CA GLU A 179 8.33 12.84 -1.91
C GLU A 179 9.37 11.73 -1.79
N ASP A 180 9.53 10.94 -2.85
CA ASP A 180 10.55 9.92 -2.99
C ASP A 180 11.45 10.16 -4.21
N GLN A 181 12.67 9.66 -4.15
CA GLN A 181 13.64 9.67 -5.26
C GLN A 181 13.71 8.31 -5.95
N GLY A 182 12.59 7.60 -6.04
CA GLY A 182 12.51 6.27 -6.64
C GLY A 182 12.49 6.27 -8.17
N ILE A 183 12.09 5.13 -8.71
CA ILE A 183 12.05 4.90 -10.18
C ILE A 183 11.05 5.77 -10.93
N GLY A 184 10.13 6.41 -10.22
CA GLY A 184 9.05 7.20 -10.80
C GLY A 184 8.12 6.41 -11.72
N MET A 185 7.13 7.10 -12.29
CA MET A 185 6.05 6.51 -13.07
C MET A 185 5.74 7.30 -14.34
N ALA A 186 5.39 6.58 -15.42
CA ALA A 186 4.87 7.19 -16.64
C ALA A 186 3.44 7.75 -16.40
N LYS A 187 3.01 8.76 -17.16
CA LYS A 187 1.71 9.42 -16.99
C LYS A 187 0.49 8.50 -17.15
N ASN A 188 0.60 7.47 -17.97
CA ASN A 188 -0.47 6.47 -18.12
C ASN A 188 -0.62 5.59 -16.87
N VAL A 189 0.49 5.30 -16.17
CA VAL A 189 0.52 4.54 -14.91
C VAL A 189 -0.09 5.36 -13.79
N GLN A 190 0.29 6.65 -13.66
CA GLN A 190 -0.23 7.56 -12.64
C GLN A 190 -1.77 7.63 -12.60
N LYS A 191 -2.41 7.50 -13.75
CA LYS A 191 -3.88 7.51 -13.86
C LYS A 191 -4.56 6.26 -13.31
N GLN A 192 -3.82 5.17 -13.15
CA GLN A 192 -4.36 3.85 -12.83
C GLN A 192 -3.84 3.30 -11.48
N ILE A 193 -2.83 3.92 -10.87
CA ILE A 193 -2.21 3.39 -9.64
C ILE A 193 -3.16 3.30 -8.45
N PHE A 194 -4.25 4.08 -8.47
CA PHE A 194 -5.30 4.05 -7.45
C PHE A 194 -6.43 3.06 -7.80
N ASP A 195 -6.41 2.47 -9.01
CA ASP A 195 -7.38 1.45 -9.38
C ASP A 195 -7.11 0.17 -8.56
N LYS A 196 -8.18 -0.47 -8.10
CA LYS A 196 -8.09 -1.74 -7.34
C LYS A 196 -7.39 -2.79 -8.20
N PHE A 197 -6.45 -3.51 -7.58
CA PHE A 197 -5.68 -4.60 -8.19
C PHE A 197 -4.69 -4.17 -9.29
N TYR A 198 -4.61 -2.88 -9.61
CA TYR A 198 -3.68 -2.41 -10.63
C TYR A 198 -2.23 -2.59 -10.23
N ARG A 199 -1.44 -3.10 -11.15
CA ARG A 199 0.03 -3.21 -11.04
C ARG A 199 0.64 -2.90 -12.40
N GLU A 200 1.72 -2.13 -12.44
CA GLU A 200 2.49 -1.98 -13.66
C GLU A 200 3.17 -3.32 -14.00
N GLN A 201 2.77 -3.93 -15.13
CA GLN A 201 3.41 -5.13 -15.64
C GLN A 201 4.77 -4.74 -16.26
N LYS A 202 5.83 -4.79 -15.49
CA LYS A 202 7.18 -4.74 -16.04
C LYS A 202 7.63 -6.18 -16.26
N GLY A 203 7.69 -6.62 -17.56
CA GLY A 203 8.28 -7.90 -18.02
C GLY A 203 8.81 -8.81 -16.92
N ASN A 204 9.45 -9.88 -17.10
CA ASN A 204 9.89 -10.96 -16.18
C ASN A 204 10.43 -10.60 -14.77
N ILE A 205 10.17 -9.40 -14.23
CA ILE A 205 10.56 -9.02 -12.87
C ILE A 205 9.40 -9.39 -11.90
N HIS A 206 9.31 -10.69 -11.60
CA HIS A 206 8.45 -11.23 -10.54
C HIS A 206 8.83 -10.77 -9.12
N ASN A 207 9.81 -9.87 -8.95
CA ASN A 207 10.42 -9.58 -7.64
C ASN A 207 9.80 -8.39 -6.87
N THR A 208 8.84 -7.65 -7.40
CA THR A 208 8.20 -6.61 -6.59
C THR A 208 6.96 -7.16 -5.88
N LYS A 209 7.15 -7.66 -4.65
CA LYS A 209 6.07 -8.12 -3.77
C LYS A 209 5.02 -7.02 -3.57
N GLY A 210 3.73 -7.33 -3.77
CA GLY A 210 2.63 -6.40 -3.49
C GLY A 210 1.35 -6.77 -4.25
N HIS A 211 0.18 -6.45 -3.68
CA HIS A 211 -1.12 -6.98 -4.12
C HIS A 211 -1.90 -6.00 -5.01
N GLY A 212 -1.38 -4.79 -5.26
CA GLY A 212 -2.09 -3.74 -6.02
C GLY A 212 -3.31 -3.17 -5.27
N LEU A 213 -3.30 -3.24 -3.95
CA LEU A 213 -4.43 -2.88 -3.11
C LEU A 213 -4.12 -1.70 -2.18
N GLY A 214 -2.85 -1.43 -1.89
CA GLY A 214 -2.43 -0.39 -0.94
C GLY A 214 -2.87 1.01 -1.37
N LEU A 215 -2.62 1.40 -2.62
CA LEU A 215 -3.00 2.72 -3.11
C LEU A 215 -4.51 2.86 -3.37
N ALA A 216 -5.20 1.78 -3.73
CA ALA A 216 -6.66 1.77 -3.78
C ALA A 216 -7.27 2.02 -2.39
N TYR A 217 -6.71 1.40 -1.33
CA TYR A 217 -7.08 1.68 0.04
C TYR A 217 -6.81 3.14 0.43
N VAL A 218 -5.63 3.68 0.06
CA VAL A 218 -5.30 5.10 0.28
C VAL A 218 -6.38 5.99 -0.31
N LYS A 219 -6.75 5.76 -1.56
CA LYS A 219 -7.80 6.55 -2.24
C LYS A 219 -9.13 6.47 -1.53
N GLU A 220 -9.60 5.26 -1.19
CA GLU A 220 -10.88 5.00 -0.54
C GLU A 220 -10.97 5.70 0.84
N ILE A 221 -9.92 5.55 1.67
CA ILE A 221 -9.89 6.17 2.99
C ILE A 221 -9.84 7.69 2.90
N VAL A 222 -8.99 8.25 2.04
CA VAL A 222 -8.90 9.70 1.87
C VAL A 222 -10.23 10.29 1.38
N ASP A 223 -10.89 9.63 0.41
CA ASP A 223 -12.21 10.05 -0.09
C ASP A 223 -13.29 9.98 1.01
N THR A 224 -13.27 8.94 1.85
CA THR A 224 -14.21 8.80 2.98
C THR A 224 -14.02 9.91 4.04
N HIS A 225 -12.82 10.44 4.16
CA HIS A 225 -12.50 11.60 5.01
C HIS A 225 -12.67 12.95 4.27
N HIS A 226 -13.44 12.97 3.18
CA HIS A 226 -13.70 14.17 2.37
C HIS A 226 -12.44 14.81 1.81
N GLY A 227 -11.35 14.05 1.75
CA GLY A 227 -10.07 14.49 1.21
C GLY A 227 -9.91 14.17 -0.28
N THR A 228 -8.71 14.42 -0.77
CA THR A 228 -8.30 14.05 -2.12
C THR A 228 -6.85 13.61 -2.12
N VAL A 229 -6.52 12.55 -2.86
CA VAL A 229 -5.14 12.12 -3.06
C VAL A 229 -4.80 12.15 -4.55
N PHE A 230 -3.59 12.64 -4.86
CA PHE A 230 -3.05 12.66 -6.21
C PHE A 230 -1.55 12.39 -6.19
N VAL A 231 -0.97 12.14 -7.35
CA VAL A 231 0.45 11.88 -7.53
C VAL A 231 0.99 12.66 -8.71
N ASP A 232 2.17 13.24 -8.51
CA ASP A 232 3.02 13.73 -9.57
C ASP A 232 4.29 12.88 -9.60
N SER A 233 4.67 12.41 -10.79
CA SER A 233 5.82 11.52 -10.92
C SER A 233 6.44 11.65 -12.31
N GLU A 234 7.75 11.50 -12.36
CA GLU A 234 8.50 11.41 -13.60
C GLU A 234 9.42 10.20 -13.53
N LYS A 235 9.42 9.41 -14.60
CA LYS A 235 10.23 8.19 -14.68
C LYS A 235 11.72 8.52 -14.51
N GLY A 236 12.37 7.87 -13.54
CA GLY A 236 13.77 8.07 -13.18
C GLY A 236 14.03 9.25 -12.24
N LYS A 237 12.98 10.00 -11.79
CA LYS A 237 13.15 11.13 -10.87
C LYS A 237 12.45 10.94 -9.53
N GLY A 238 11.52 9.98 -9.45
CA GLY A 238 10.76 9.71 -8.24
C GLY A 238 9.29 10.10 -8.35
N SER A 239 8.61 10.16 -7.20
CA SER A 239 7.18 10.48 -7.11
C SER A 239 6.90 11.38 -5.91
N THR A 240 5.89 12.21 -6.04
CA THR A 240 5.33 13.02 -4.96
C THR A 240 3.85 12.67 -4.81
N PHE A 241 3.51 12.03 -3.71
CA PHE A 241 2.11 11.79 -3.33
C PHE A 241 1.63 12.96 -2.49
N THR A 242 0.48 13.52 -2.84
CA THR A 242 -0.14 14.62 -2.09
C THR A 242 -1.51 14.20 -1.59
N ILE A 243 -1.71 14.27 -0.28
CA ILE A 243 -3.01 14.11 0.38
C ILE A 243 -3.48 15.51 0.78
N LYS A 244 -4.73 15.81 0.45
CA LYS A 244 -5.42 17.03 0.86
C LYS A 244 -6.59 16.65 1.75
N LEU A 245 -6.63 17.19 2.97
CA LEU A 245 -7.70 16.95 3.95
C LEU A 245 -8.34 18.29 4.35
N PRO A 246 -9.66 18.35 4.63
CA PRO A 246 -10.28 19.52 5.20
C PRO A 246 -9.79 19.74 6.63
N LEU A 247 -9.47 20.98 6.99
CA LEU A 247 -9.20 21.40 8.36
C LEU A 247 -10.50 21.53 9.16
N ILE A 248 -10.39 21.46 10.48
CA ILE A 248 -11.50 21.71 11.40
C ILE A 248 -11.75 23.21 11.53
#